data_be918afdce81ab48f34c19f18588ac9a
#
_entry.id   be918afdce81ab48f34c19f18588ac9a
#
_cell.length_a   1.000
_cell.length_b   1.000
_cell.length_c   1.000
_cell.angle_alpha   90.00
_cell.angle_beta   90.00
_cell.angle_gamma   90.00
#
_symmetry.space_group_name_H-M   'P 1'
#
loop_
_entity.id
_entity.type
_entity.pdbx_description
1 polymer ?
#
loop_
_entity_poly.entity_id
_entity_poly.type
_entity_poly.pdbx_seq_one_letter_code
_entity_poly.pdbx_strand_id
1 'polypeptide(L)'
;ISNTEKVFINYNREKSQAAVNAFQLKVDSLELAIDGTLRRLGEYQDQNNSLVSSVDKMKSMRLSIDLEVLKLSYGEYIKGLEMSKADLISLEPPFKYFDAPTYPLRKEKSSAAMAGIIGTIITGFLLVLFFIGRFEFRKMISDN
;
A
#
# COMPACT_ATOMS: atom_id res chain seq x y z
N ILE A 1 26.42 -19.79 -9.60
CA ILE A 1 26.43 -18.32 -9.59
C ILE A 1 27.90 -17.89 -9.59
N SER A 2 28.30 -17.16 -10.66
CA SER A 2 29.68 -16.69 -10.86
C SER A 2 30.10 -15.72 -9.73
N ASN A 3 31.39 -15.73 -9.36
CA ASN A 3 31.93 -14.77 -8.39
C ASN A 3 31.65 -13.31 -8.76
N THR A 4 31.64 -13.01 -10.04
CA THR A 4 31.33 -11.67 -10.58
C THR A 4 29.90 -11.24 -10.30
N GLU A 5 28.95 -12.16 -10.38
CA GLU A 5 27.53 -11.90 -10.11
C GLU A 5 27.30 -11.60 -8.63
N LYS A 6 27.95 -12.33 -7.73
CA LYS A 6 27.90 -12.06 -6.29
C LYS A 6 28.46 -10.69 -5.94
N VAL A 7 29.59 -10.31 -6.55
CA VAL A 7 30.22 -8.99 -6.33
C VAL A 7 29.29 -7.87 -6.81
N PHE A 8 28.66 -8.05 -7.98
CA PHE A 8 27.72 -7.07 -8.54
C PHE A 8 26.45 -6.90 -7.67
N ILE A 9 25.87 -8.01 -7.19
CA ILE A 9 24.70 -7.98 -6.30
C ILE A 9 25.07 -7.29 -4.97
N ASN A 10 26.21 -7.61 -4.37
CA ASN A 10 26.66 -6.99 -3.13
C ASN A 10 26.88 -5.48 -3.30
N TYR A 11 27.53 -5.07 -4.36
CA TYR A 11 27.75 -3.65 -4.66
C TYR A 11 26.44 -2.87 -4.82
N ASN A 12 25.49 -3.41 -5.58
CA ASN A 12 24.19 -2.76 -5.74
C ASN A 12 23.40 -2.72 -4.42
N ARG A 13 23.50 -3.76 -3.61
CA ARG A 13 22.88 -3.81 -2.28
C ARG A 13 23.44 -2.74 -1.34
N GLU A 14 24.77 -2.61 -1.28
CA GLU A 14 25.42 -1.56 -0.47
C GLU A 14 25.01 -0.17 -0.93
N LYS A 15 24.94 0.07 -2.25
CA LYS A 15 24.51 1.34 -2.82
C LYS A 15 23.05 1.64 -2.47
N SER A 16 22.17 0.68 -2.61
CA SER A 16 20.74 0.85 -2.26
C SER A 16 20.54 1.05 -0.76
N GLN A 17 21.30 0.34 0.07
CA GLN A 17 21.28 0.53 1.53
C GLN A 17 21.78 1.93 1.91
N ALA A 18 22.82 2.42 1.27
CA ALA A 18 23.32 3.78 1.49
C ALA A 18 22.28 4.83 1.10
N ALA A 19 21.56 4.61 -0.01
CA ALA A 19 20.45 5.49 -0.41
C ALA A 19 19.31 5.50 0.60
N VAL A 20 18.87 4.34 1.08
CA VAL A 20 17.86 4.23 2.13
C VAL A 20 18.27 4.99 3.38
N ASN A 21 19.50 4.82 3.84
CA ASN A 21 20.02 5.52 5.02
C ASN A 21 20.06 7.03 4.80
N ALA A 22 20.49 7.49 3.63
CA ALA A 22 20.54 8.92 3.31
C ALA A 22 19.15 9.55 3.28
N PHE A 23 18.15 8.89 2.66
CA PHE A 23 16.77 9.33 2.66
C PHE A 23 16.18 9.34 4.07
N GLN A 24 16.45 8.30 4.87
CA GLN A 24 15.96 8.23 6.25
C GLN A 24 16.49 9.40 7.09
N LEU A 25 17.79 9.66 7.06
CA LEU A 25 18.37 10.80 7.77
C LEU A 25 17.76 12.13 7.35
N LYS A 26 17.43 12.27 6.05
CA LYS A 26 16.78 13.50 5.56
C LYS A 26 15.33 13.64 6.01
N VAL A 27 14.60 12.54 6.03
CA VAL A 27 13.23 12.47 6.56
C VAL A 27 13.22 12.88 8.03
N ASP A 28 14.09 12.28 8.86
CA ASP A 28 14.19 12.58 10.29
C ASP A 28 14.56 14.05 10.53
N SER A 29 15.48 14.60 9.73
CA SER A 29 15.85 16.01 9.80
C SER A 29 14.68 16.95 9.44
N LEU A 30 13.89 16.59 8.43
CA LEU A 30 12.72 17.39 8.02
C LEU A 30 11.60 17.32 9.06
N GLU A 31 11.40 16.18 9.70
CA GLU A 31 10.43 16.01 10.78
C GLU A 31 10.77 16.94 11.96
N LEU A 32 12.03 16.96 12.39
CA LEU A 32 12.49 17.89 13.42
C LEU A 32 12.33 19.36 13.02
N ALA A 33 12.56 19.70 11.74
CA ALA A 33 12.37 21.05 11.24
C ALA A 33 10.89 21.47 11.20
N ILE A 34 10.00 20.55 10.83
CA ILE A 34 8.54 20.74 10.86
C ILE A 34 8.08 21.00 12.29
N ASP A 35 8.47 20.16 13.25
CA ASP A 35 8.11 20.32 14.66
C ASP A 35 8.63 21.64 15.24
N GLY A 36 9.87 22.01 14.91
CA GLY A 36 10.45 23.29 15.33
C GLY A 36 9.69 24.48 14.75
N THR A 37 9.25 24.39 13.50
CA THR A 37 8.49 25.48 12.83
C THR A 37 7.06 25.55 13.38
N LEU A 38 6.41 24.42 13.64
CA LEU A 38 5.10 24.37 14.28
C LEU A 38 5.13 24.99 15.68
N ARG A 39 6.15 24.68 16.48
CA ARG A 39 6.31 25.26 17.82
C ARG A 39 6.46 26.78 17.73
N ARG A 40 7.33 27.29 16.84
CA ARG A 40 7.51 28.74 16.64
C ARG A 40 6.22 29.41 16.18
N LEU A 41 5.45 28.76 15.30
CA LEU A 41 4.18 29.30 14.84
C LEU A 41 3.17 29.37 16.01
N GLY A 42 3.08 28.34 16.83
CA GLY A 42 2.21 28.32 18.01
C GLY A 42 2.59 29.38 19.03
N GLU A 43 3.87 29.45 19.42
CA GLU A 43 4.39 30.47 20.33
C GLU A 43 4.11 31.89 19.82
N TYR A 44 4.25 32.09 18.51
CA TYR A 44 4.00 33.37 17.88
C TYR A 44 2.52 33.74 17.90
N GLN A 45 1.62 32.78 17.66
CA GLN A 45 0.18 33.00 17.72
C GLN A 45 -0.30 33.28 19.14
N ASP A 46 0.24 32.57 20.14
CA ASP A 46 -0.13 32.74 21.54
C ASP A 46 0.29 34.12 22.11
N GLN A 47 1.49 34.57 21.72
CA GLN A 47 2.02 35.88 22.18
C GLN A 47 1.32 37.06 21.50
N ASN A 48 0.81 36.89 20.28
CA ASN A 48 0.28 37.99 19.46
C ASN A 48 -1.26 37.97 19.34
N ASN A 49 -1.97 37.28 20.20
CA ASN A 49 -3.44 37.16 20.16
C ASN A 49 -4.19 38.49 20.32
N SER A 50 -3.50 39.56 20.72
CA SER A 50 -4.06 40.90 20.90
C SER A 50 -3.47 42.00 20.01
N LEU A 51 -2.43 41.71 19.21
CA LEU A 51 -1.74 42.71 18.40
C LEU A 51 -2.07 42.55 16.90
N VAL A 52 -2.87 43.46 16.37
CA VAL A 52 -3.27 43.54 14.95
C VAL A 52 -2.22 44.31 14.14
N SER A 53 -0.91 44.04 14.33
CA SER A 53 0.12 44.67 13.52
C SER A 53 0.25 43.94 12.16
N SER A 54 0.38 44.70 11.09
CA SER A 54 0.61 44.14 9.74
C SER A 54 1.92 43.37 9.66
N VAL A 55 2.94 43.77 10.44
CA VAL A 55 4.24 43.10 10.52
C VAL A 55 4.10 41.69 11.13
N ASP A 56 3.24 41.55 12.14
CA ASP A 56 3.01 40.28 12.83
C ASP A 56 2.27 39.29 11.91
N LYS A 57 1.30 39.76 11.13
CA LYS A 57 0.66 38.95 10.09
C LYS A 57 1.64 38.45 9.05
N MET A 58 2.62 39.29 8.62
CA MET A 58 3.63 38.87 7.65
C MET A 58 4.57 37.79 8.23
N LYS A 59 4.93 37.84 9.52
CA LYS A 59 5.77 36.81 10.16
C LYS A 59 5.05 35.48 10.30
N SER A 60 3.79 35.49 10.76
CA SER A 60 2.99 34.26 10.83
C SER A 60 2.77 33.64 9.45
N MET A 61 2.53 34.47 8.42
CA MET A 61 2.38 34.00 7.05
C MET A 61 3.67 33.38 6.51
N ARG A 62 4.86 33.95 6.78
CA ARG A 62 6.14 33.36 6.41
C ARG A 62 6.35 32.01 7.06
N LEU A 63 6.10 31.88 8.38
CA LEU A 63 6.22 30.62 9.08
C LEU A 63 5.26 29.55 8.52
N SER A 64 4.06 29.97 8.12
CA SER A 64 3.10 29.07 7.48
C SER A 64 3.58 28.60 6.09
N ILE A 65 4.16 29.48 5.31
CA ILE A 65 4.75 29.13 4.00
C ILE A 65 5.95 28.20 4.19
N ASP A 66 6.84 28.52 5.14
CA ASP A 66 8.00 27.66 5.45
C ASP A 66 7.56 26.27 5.88
N LEU A 67 6.49 26.17 6.68
CA LEU A 67 5.91 24.91 7.10
C LEU A 67 5.34 24.11 5.90
N GLU A 68 4.68 24.79 4.98
CA GLU A 68 4.14 24.16 3.77
C GLU A 68 5.26 23.60 2.89
N VAL A 69 6.32 24.38 2.67
CA VAL A 69 7.51 23.94 1.91
C VAL A 69 8.19 22.74 2.58
N LEU A 70 8.33 22.76 3.91
CA LEU A 70 8.90 21.64 4.67
C LEU A 70 8.03 20.38 4.53
N LYS A 71 6.71 20.51 4.61
CA LYS A 71 5.78 19.36 4.44
C LYS A 71 5.83 18.79 3.03
N LEU A 72 5.89 19.63 2.01
CA LEU A 72 6.05 19.18 0.63
C LEU A 72 7.37 18.41 0.44
N SER A 73 8.47 19.00 0.93
CA SER A 73 9.78 18.34 0.89
C SER A 73 9.78 17.00 1.64
N TYR A 74 9.17 16.97 2.82
CA TYR A 74 9.02 15.72 3.59
C TYR A 74 8.28 14.64 2.79
N GLY A 75 7.17 15.00 2.14
CA GLY A 75 6.43 14.07 1.28
C GLY A 75 7.26 13.51 0.11
N GLU A 76 8.09 14.36 -0.51
CA GLU A 76 8.98 13.93 -1.59
C GLU A 76 10.07 12.96 -1.08
N TYR A 77 10.68 13.27 0.07
CA TYR A 77 11.71 12.41 0.67
C TYR A 77 11.15 11.09 1.19
N ILE A 78 9.94 11.08 1.77
CA ILE A 78 9.23 9.83 2.11
C ILE A 78 9.02 8.96 0.88
N LYS A 79 8.55 9.56 -0.22
CA LYS A 79 8.37 8.83 -1.48
C LYS A 79 9.70 8.27 -2.01
N GLY A 80 10.78 9.05 -1.96
CA GLY A 80 12.12 8.59 -2.32
C GLY A 80 12.61 7.44 -1.44
N LEU A 81 12.34 7.52 -0.13
CA LEU A 81 12.66 6.46 0.84
C LEU A 81 11.93 5.15 0.51
N GLU A 82 10.63 5.22 0.24
CA GLU A 82 9.84 4.04 -0.11
C GLU A 82 10.29 3.41 -1.43
N MET A 83 10.64 4.22 -2.43
CA MET A 83 11.22 3.72 -3.68
C MET A 83 12.56 3.04 -3.45
N SER A 84 13.45 3.65 -2.64
CA SER A 84 14.76 3.07 -2.34
C SER A 84 14.66 1.78 -1.53
N LYS A 85 13.67 1.67 -0.63
CA LYS A 85 13.36 0.42 0.08
C LYS A 85 12.84 -0.65 -0.89
N ALA A 86 11.97 -0.29 -1.82
CA ALA A 86 11.47 -1.22 -2.84
C ALA A 86 12.60 -1.73 -3.74
N ASP A 87 13.52 -0.85 -4.15
CA ASP A 87 14.71 -1.22 -4.91
C ASP A 87 15.60 -2.20 -4.12
N LEU A 88 15.83 -1.95 -2.83
CA LEU A 88 16.60 -2.83 -1.97
C LEU A 88 15.97 -4.23 -1.87
N ILE A 89 14.64 -4.30 -1.73
CA ILE A 89 13.89 -5.56 -1.69
C ILE A 89 14.00 -6.29 -3.02
N SER A 90 13.95 -5.56 -4.15
CA SER A 90 14.05 -6.15 -5.50
C SER A 90 15.42 -6.77 -5.80
N LEU A 91 16.48 -6.28 -5.13
CA LEU A 91 17.83 -6.83 -5.23
C LEU A 91 18.02 -8.09 -4.36
N GLU A 92 17.12 -8.37 -3.42
CA GLU A 92 17.10 -9.67 -2.76
C GLU A 92 16.61 -10.70 -3.80
N PRO A 93 17.41 -11.76 -4.08
CA PRO A 93 16.96 -12.78 -5.00
C PRO A 93 15.61 -13.30 -4.51
N PRO A 94 14.59 -13.41 -5.39
CA PRO A 94 13.25 -13.88 -5.01
C PRO A 94 13.24 -15.30 -4.44
N PHE A 95 14.40 -15.94 -4.39
CA PHE A 95 14.65 -17.27 -3.87
C PHE A 95 15.23 -17.27 -2.45
N LYS A 96 14.66 -16.45 -1.54
CA LYS A 96 14.72 -16.84 -0.13
C LYS A 96 13.78 -18.03 0.01
N TYR A 97 14.34 -19.22 -0.25
CA TYR A 97 13.74 -20.52 0.06
C TYR A 97 12.21 -20.55 -0.18
N PHE A 98 11.80 -20.73 -1.43
CA PHE A 98 10.72 -21.68 -1.61
C PHE A 98 11.25 -22.95 -0.94
N ASP A 99 10.64 -23.34 0.17
CA ASP A 99 10.88 -24.63 0.77
C ASP A 99 11.06 -25.63 -0.36
N ALA A 100 12.20 -26.32 -0.36
CA ALA A 100 12.40 -27.44 -1.28
C ALA A 100 11.10 -28.23 -1.22
N PRO A 101 10.49 -28.58 -2.39
CA PRO A 101 9.20 -29.24 -2.38
C PRO A 101 9.29 -30.47 -1.49
N THR A 102 8.89 -30.34 -0.24
CA THR A 102 8.71 -31.46 0.65
C THR A 102 7.53 -32.23 0.10
N TYR A 103 7.81 -33.23 -0.72
CA TYR A 103 6.84 -34.26 -1.02
C TYR A 103 6.38 -34.88 0.33
N PRO A 104 5.08 -35.01 0.58
CA PRO A 104 3.99 -35.00 -0.40
C PRO A 104 3.26 -33.62 -0.45
N LEU A 105 3.00 -33.16 -1.66
CA LEU A 105 2.03 -32.12 -1.92
C LEU A 105 0.74 -32.47 -1.17
N ARG A 106 0.43 -31.70 -0.15
CA ARG A 106 -0.86 -31.80 0.53
C ARG A 106 -1.91 -31.50 -0.54
N LYS A 107 -2.55 -32.58 -1.03
CA LYS A 107 -3.72 -32.45 -1.88
C LYS A 107 -4.72 -31.62 -1.09
N GLU A 108 -4.89 -30.36 -1.46
CA GLU A 108 -6.03 -29.59 -0.95
C GLU A 108 -7.27 -30.36 -1.38
N LYS A 109 -7.84 -31.10 -0.44
CA LYS A 109 -9.17 -31.64 -0.62
C LYS A 109 -10.09 -30.44 -0.70
N SER A 110 -10.51 -30.09 -1.94
CA SER A 110 -11.65 -29.23 -2.12
C SER A 110 -12.73 -29.78 -1.18
N SER A 111 -13.14 -28.95 -0.22
CA SER A 111 -14.08 -29.37 0.80
C SER A 111 -15.30 -29.96 0.13
N ALA A 112 -15.59 -31.22 0.37
CA ALA A 112 -16.79 -31.90 -0.15
C ALA A 112 -18.07 -31.10 0.16
N ALA A 113 -18.04 -30.32 1.23
CA ALA A 113 -19.09 -29.37 1.60
C ALA A 113 -19.27 -28.26 0.55
N MET A 114 -18.18 -27.70 0.00
CA MET A 114 -18.26 -26.66 -1.03
C MET A 114 -18.80 -27.20 -2.35
N ALA A 115 -18.38 -28.41 -2.75
CA ALA A 115 -18.91 -29.08 -3.93
C ALA A 115 -20.41 -29.40 -3.77
N GLY A 116 -20.84 -29.81 -2.56
CA GLY A 116 -22.24 -30.05 -2.24
C GLY A 116 -23.11 -28.79 -2.35
N ILE A 117 -22.66 -27.66 -1.84
CA ILE A 117 -23.39 -26.39 -1.90
C ILE A 117 -23.58 -25.94 -3.36
N ILE A 118 -22.52 -25.97 -4.16
CA ILE A 118 -22.59 -25.60 -5.59
C ILE A 118 -23.50 -26.55 -6.35
N GLY A 119 -23.43 -27.86 -6.11
CA GLY A 119 -24.29 -28.86 -6.71
C GLY A 119 -25.77 -28.64 -6.39
N THR A 120 -26.10 -28.29 -5.16
CA THR A 120 -27.49 -28.03 -4.73
C THR A 120 -28.09 -26.80 -5.42
N ILE A 121 -27.31 -25.72 -5.56
CA ILE A 121 -27.75 -24.50 -6.24
C ILE A 121 -28.05 -24.78 -7.72
N ILE A 122 -27.16 -25.48 -8.41
CA ILE A 122 -27.33 -25.84 -9.82
C ILE A 122 -28.55 -26.73 -10.03
N THR A 123 -28.71 -27.74 -9.20
CA THR A 123 -29.85 -28.67 -9.27
C THR A 123 -31.17 -27.95 -8.99
N GLY A 124 -31.21 -27.07 -7.99
CA GLY A 124 -32.37 -26.26 -7.68
C GLY A 124 -32.78 -25.37 -8.84
N PHE A 125 -31.82 -24.72 -9.49
CA PHE A 125 -32.07 -23.88 -10.66
C PHE A 125 -32.64 -24.69 -11.85
N LEU A 126 -32.08 -25.85 -12.13
CA LEU A 126 -32.58 -26.74 -13.19
C LEU A 126 -34.00 -27.24 -12.93
N LEU A 127 -34.35 -27.57 -11.67
CA LEU A 127 -35.70 -27.96 -11.31
C LEU A 127 -36.70 -26.81 -11.55
N VAL A 128 -36.38 -25.59 -11.18
CA VAL A 128 -37.24 -24.44 -11.41
C VAL A 128 -37.48 -24.23 -12.92
N LEU A 129 -36.43 -24.28 -13.74
CA LEU A 129 -36.55 -24.17 -15.21
C LEU A 129 -37.42 -25.31 -15.79
N PHE A 130 -37.25 -26.53 -15.30
CA PHE A 130 -38.08 -27.66 -15.75
C PHE A 130 -39.56 -27.47 -15.40
N PHE A 131 -39.89 -27.00 -14.20
CA PHE A 131 -41.26 -26.74 -13.80
C PHE A 131 -41.89 -25.61 -14.59
N ILE A 132 -41.18 -24.51 -14.85
CA ILE A 132 -41.66 -23.40 -15.68
C ILE A 132 -41.92 -23.89 -17.11
N GLY A 133 -40.97 -24.58 -17.71
CA GLY A 133 -41.11 -25.12 -19.06
C GLY A 133 -42.29 -26.08 -19.17
N ARG A 134 -42.47 -26.97 -18.19
CA ARG A 134 -43.62 -27.90 -18.14
C ARG A 134 -44.95 -27.19 -17.98
N PHE A 135 -44.97 -26.09 -17.22
CA PHE A 135 -46.19 -25.30 -17.00
C PHE A 135 -46.61 -24.57 -18.28
N GLU A 136 -45.70 -23.95 -18.96
CA GLU A 136 -45.95 -23.27 -20.25
C GLU A 136 -46.36 -24.26 -21.34
N PHE A 137 -45.72 -25.42 -21.41
CA PHE A 137 -46.12 -26.48 -22.37
C PHE A 137 -47.52 -26.99 -22.13
N ARG A 138 -47.95 -27.17 -20.88
CA ARG A 138 -49.31 -27.59 -20.55
C ARG A 138 -50.35 -26.56 -20.94
N LYS A 139 -50.01 -25.27 -20.77
CA LYS A 139 -50.92 -24.17 -21.14
C LYS A 139 -51.11 -24.08 -22.65
N MET A 140 -50.05 -24.27 -23.43
CA MET A 140 -50.11 -24.31 -24.89
C MET A 140 -50.97 -25.46 -25.44
N ILE A 141 -51.00 -26.61 -24.79
CA ILE A 141 -51.77 -27.79 -25.21
C ILE A 141 -53.25 -27.67 -24.80
N SER A 142 -53.55 -26.89 -23.76
CA SER A 142 -54.93 -26.69 -23.28
C SER A 142 -55.71 -25.61 -24.03
N ASP A 143 -55.01 -24.71 -24.73
CA ASP A 143 -55.62 -23.60 -25.48
C ASP A 143 -55.84 -23.94 -26.97
N ASN A 144 -55.59 -25.19 -27.40
CA ASN A 144 -55.85 -25.67 -28.76
C ASN A 144 -56.86 -26.82 -28.74
#